data_59087a9304cc88a066a1c44b8abaaa9d
#
_entry.id   59087a9304cc88a066a1c44b8abaaa9d
#
_cell.length_a   1.000
_cell.length_b   1.000
_cell.length_c   1.000
_cell.angle_alpha   90.00
_cell.angle_beta   90.00
_cell.angle_gamma   90.00
#
_symmetry.space_group_name_H-M   'P 1'
#
loop_
_entity.id
_entity.type
_entity.pdbx_description
1 polymer ?
#
loop_
_entity_poly.entity_id
_entity_poly.type
_entity_poly.pdbx_seq_one_letter_code
_entity_poly.pdbx_strand_id
1 'polypeptide(L)'
;MPSWASATMFAILVVLAPYTLILKILVQLPKPLALSHGRWPLAVNIAVIVGVTAWVTVFIHTAYYRHFQDPRVVLMEFVIAALAYAFGLVLVLRQFGGLYPEFFVTTGRSGLALRKTAYRNVIKIEEVRRAHGEAHLRIETNYGLIVPLTLPTRYVPSLYERVKPPL
;
A
#
# COMPACT_ATOMS: atom_id res chain seq x y z
N MET A 1 18.62 9.00 30.51
CA MET A 1 17.38 8.34 30.09
C MET A 1 16.70 9.23 29.07
N PRO A 2 16.35 8.79 27.89
CA PRO A 2 15.55 9.59 26.98
C PRO A 2 14.22 9.91 27.67
N SER A 3 13.83 11.18 27.67
CA SER A 3 12.55 11.57 28.23
C SER A 3 11.43 10.90 27.45
N TRP A 4 10.31 10.55 28.09
CA TRP A 4 9.12 10.02 27.41
C TRP A 4 8.73 10.87 26.19
N ALA A 5 8.96 12.17 26.23
CA ALA A 5 8.70 13.11 25.15
C ALA A 5 9.56 12.78 23.90
N SER A 6 10.84 12.44 24.06
CA SER A 6 11.70 12.07 22.91
C SER A 6 11.32 10.72 22.31
N ALA A 7 10.92 9.74 23.13
CA ALA A 7 10.44 8.45 22.63
C ALA A 7 9.11 8.60 21.86
N THR A 8 8.18 9.40 22.38
CA THR A 8 6.92 9.69 21.69
C THR A 8 7.14 10.45 20.39
N MET A 9 8.02 11.45 20.40
CA MET A 9 8.35 12.23 19.21
C MET A 9 9.02 11.37 18.13
N PHE A 10 9.89 10.46 18.54
CA PHE A 10 10.49 9.47 17.62
C PHE A 10 9.45 8.53 17.04
N ALA A 11 8.52 7.99 17.84
CA ALA A 11 7.44 7.12 17.37
C ALA A 11 6.53 7.85 16.37
N ILE A 12 6.16 9.09 16.65
CA ILE A 12 5.37 9.93 15.74
C ILE A 12 6.11 10.13 14.40
N LEU A 13 7.39 10.48 14.44
CA LEU A 13 8.19 10.70 13.23
C LEU A 13 8.31 9.43 12.40
N VAL A 14 8.61 8.29 13.03
CA VAL A 14 8.75 6.99 12.34
C VAL A 14 7.44 6.54 11.69
N VAL A 15 6.30 6.83 12.31
CA VAL A 15 4.99 6.46 11.75
C VAL A 15 4.52 7.47 10.71
N LEU A 16 4.65 8.78 10.97
CA LEU A 16 4.16 9.81 10.04
C LEU A 16 4.97 9.93 8.75
N ALA A 17 6.29 9.74 8.80
CA ALA A 17 7.13 9.94 7.64
C ALA A 17 6.75 9.07 6.42
N PRO A 18 6.55 7.74 6.53
CA PRO A 18 6.10 6.93 5.41
C PRO A 18 4.69 7.29 4.93
N TYR A 19 3.78 7.65 5.83
CA TYR A 19 2.43 8.06 5.44
C TYR A 19 2.42 9.41 4.70
N THR A 20 3.22 10.38 5.11
CA THR A 20 3.35 11.65 4.39
C THR A 20 3.95 11.45 3.01
N LEU A 21 4.90 10.53 2.87
CA LEU A 21 5.46 10.14 1.57
C LEU A 21 4.38 9.53 0.68
N ILE A 22 3.55 8.65 1.20
CA ILE A 22 2.43 8.03 0.48
C ILE A 22 1.40 9.10 0.05
N LEU A 23 1.04 10.02 0.94
CA LEU A 23 0.14 11.12 0.61
C LEU A 23 0.72 12.01 -0.50
N LYS A 24 2.02 12.29 -0.45
CA LYS A 24 2.70 13.03 -1.52
C LYS A 24 2.63 12.27 -2.86
N ILE A 25 2.85 10.97 -2.85
CA ILE A 25 2.69 10.12 -4.05
C ILE A 25 1.24 10.16 -4.55
N LEU A 26 0.24 10.12 -3.64
CA LEU A 26 -1.19 10.24 -3.96
C LEU A 26 -1.52 11.50 -4.75
N VAL A 27 -0.99 12.61 -4.31
CA VAL A 27 -1.23 13.92 -4.95
C VAL A 27 -0.52 14.01 -6.31
N GLN A 28 0.64 13.36 -6.47
CA GLN A 28 1.44 13.42 -7.68
C GLN A 28 1.04 12.39 -8.75
N LEU A 29 0.25 11.38 -8.41
CA LEU A 29 -0.22 10.41 -9.41
C LEU A 29 -1.25 11.05 -10.33
N PRO A 30 -1.17 10.83 -11.66
CA PRO A 30 -2.20 11.27 -12.59
C PRO A 30 -3.54 10.62 -12.24
N LYS A 31 -4.62 11.18 -12.78
CA LYS A 31 -5.96 10.63 -12.58
C LYS A 31 -6.02 9.19 -13.08
N PRO A 32 -6.41 8.22 -12.26
CA PRO A 32 -6.48 6.83 -12.69
C PRO A 32 -7.62 6.64 -13.70
N LEU A 33 -7.41 5.76 -14.66
CA LEU A 33 -8.43 5.33 -15.62
C LEU A 33 -9.35 4.29 -14.99
N ALA A 34 -8.76 3.37 -14.24
CA ALA A 34 -9.46 2.33 -13.51
C ALA A 34 -8.67 1.98 -12.25
N LEU A 35 -9.35 1.79 -11.14
CA LEU A 35 -8.75 1.33 -9.90
C LEU A 35 -9.10 -0.13 -9.66
N SER A 36 -8.15 -0.89 -9.14
CA SER A 36 -8.35 -2.28 -8.70
C SER A 36 -9.31 -2.36 -7.52
N HIS A 37 -9.26 -1.37 -6.65
CA HIS A 37 -10.14 -1.23 -5.49
C HIS A 37 -10.66 0.20 -5.45
N GLY A 38 -11.85 0.40 -4.88
CA GLY A 38 -12.40 1.74 -4.72
C GLY A 38 -11.45 2.65 -3.94
N ARG A 39 -11.36 3.91 -4.36
CA ARG A 39 -10.53 4.91 -3.68
C ARG A 39 -11.30 5.47 -2.48
N TRP A 40 -10.70 5.40 -1.32
CA TRP A 40 -11.28 6.04 -0.15
C TRP A 40 -11.17 7.57 -0.26
N PRO A 41 -12.14 8.31 0.27
CA PRO A 41 -12.01 9.76 0.42
C PRO A 41 -10.74 10.12 1.17
N LEU A 42 -10.12 11.26 0.82
CA LEU A 42 -8.90 11.73 1.48
C LEU A 42 -9.05 11.81 3.00
N ALA A 43 -10.22 12.24 3.46
CA ALA A 43 -10.53 12.32 4.89
C ALA A 43 -10.43 10.97 5.61
N VAL A 44 -10.89 9.88 4.97
CA VAL A 44 -10.80 8.52 5.52
C VAL A 44 -9.34 8.07 5.59
N ASN A 45 -8.53 8.36 4.56
CA ASN A 45 -7.10 8.06 4.57
C ASN A 45 -6.38 8.81 5.70
N ILE A 46 -6.68 10.09 5.87
CA ILE A 46 -6.13 10.90 6.98
C ILE A 46 -6.56 10.32 8.32
N ALA A 47 -7.83 9.96 8.48
CA ALA A 47 -8.35 9.38 9.72
C ALA A 47 -7.65 8.05 10.06
N VAL A 48 -7.41 7.18 9.07
CA VAL A 48 -6.66 5.93 9.27
C VAL A 48 -5.23 6.21 9.71
N ILE A 49 -4.54 7.16 9.05
CA ILE A 49 -3.15 7.54 9.38
C ILE A 49 -3.08 8.08 10.81
N VAL A 50 -3.94 9.04 11.13
CA VAL A 50 -3.99 9.65 12.48
C VAL A 50 -4.37 8.61 13.53
N GLY A 51 -5.37 7.77 13.26
CA GLY A 51 -5.82 6.72 14.17
C GLY A 51 -4.72 5.69 14.46
N VAL A 52 -4.04 5.19 13.42
CA VAL A 52 -2.91 4.25 13.59
C VAL A 52 -1.75 4.91 14.33
N THR A 53 -1.42 6.16 14.01
CA THR A 53 -0.35 6.91 14.68
C THR A 53 -0.66 7.11 16.15
N ALA A 54 -1.87 7.58 16.48
CA ALA A 54 -2.30 7.78 17.84
C ALA A 54 -2.29 6.47 18.64
N TRP A 55 -2.83 5.39 18.04
CA TRP A 55 -2.88 4.09 18.67
C TRP A 55 -1.48 3.54 18.94
N VAL A 56 -0.57 3.55 17.96
CA VAL A 56 0.83 3.10 18.12
C VAL A 56 1.55 3.94 19.17
N THR A 57 1.34 5.25 19.18
CA THR A 57 1.96 6.16 20.18
C THR A 57 1.49 5.84 21.59
N VAL A 58 0.17 5.70 21.79
CA VAL A 58 -0.40 5.34 23.10
C VAL A 58 0.08 3.96 23.54
N PHE A 59 0.14 3.02 22.61
CA PHE A 59 0.55 1.66 22.88
C PHE A 59 2.04 1.59 23.31
N ILE A 60 2.94 2.24 22.57
CA ILE A 60 4.36 2.31 22.93
C ILE A 60 4.55 3.04 24.28
N HIS A 61 3.79 4.11 24.51
CA HIS A 61 3.84 4.84 25.78
C HIS A 61 3.40 3.96 26.96
N THR A 62 2.31 3.23 26.79
CA THR A 62 1.78 2.34 27.84
C THR A 62 2.74 1.17 28.10
N ALA A 63 3.30 0.57 27.06
CA ALA A 63 4.30 -0.48 27.13
C ALA A 63 5.55 0.00 27.90
N TYR A 64 6.05 1.19 27.56
CA TYR A 64 7.22 1.78 28.19
C TYR A 64 7.04 1.99 29.71
N TYR A 65 5.84 2.40 30.15
CA TYR A 65 5.60 2.67 31.57
C TYR A 65 5.20 1.47 32.41
N ARG A 66 4.43 0.52 31.81
CA ARG A 66 3.88 -0.60 32.58
C ARG A 66 4.78 -1.83 32.63
N HIS A 67 5.58 -2.07 31.58
CA HIS A 67 6.23 -3.36 31.39
C HIS A 67 7.75 -3.26 31.21
N PHE A 68 8.33 -2.13 31.57
CA PHE A 68 9.79 -1.91 31.43
C PHE A 68 10.66 -2.97 32.13
N GLN A 69 10.09 -3.72 33.05
CA GLN A 69 10.80 -4.75 33.82
C GLN A 69 10.80 -6.13 33.11
N ASP A 70 9.89 -6.38 32.17
CA ASP A 70 9.86 -7.65 31.44
C ASP A 70 10.13 -7.44 29.94
N PRO A 71 11.34 -7.77 29.47
CA PRO A 71 11.74 -7.57 28.09
C PRO A 71 10.90 -8.39 27.09
N ARG A 72 10.29 -9.51 27.50
CA ARG A 72 9.45 -10.33 26.61
C ARG A 72 8.13 -9.65 26.31
N VAL A 73 7.53 -9.02 27.32
CA VAL A 73 6.28 -8.27 27.16
C VAL A 73 6.50 -7.06 26.28
N VAL A 74 7.58 -6.30 26.52
CA VAL A 74 7.96 -5.15 25.70
C VAL A 74 8.17 -5.56 24.23
N LEU A 75 8.88 -6.66 23.98
CA LEU A 75 9.08 -7.17 22.61
C LEU A 75 7.76 -7.53 21.94
N MET A 76 6.86 -8.22 22.63
CA MET A 76 5.56 -8.59 22.09
C MET A 76 4.72 -7.36 21.72
N GLU A 77 4.74 -6.33 22.54
CA GLU A 77 4.04 -5.08 22.29
C GLU A 77 4.61 -4.33 21.08
N PHE A 78 5.93 -4.29 20.91
CA PHE A 78 6.54 -3.75 19.69
C PHE A 78 6.15 -4.51 18.44
N VAL A 79 6.08 -5.83 18.49
CA VAL A 79 5.64 -6.67 17.37
C VAL A 79 4.19 -6.35 16.99
N ILE A 80 3.29 -6.23 17.97
CA ILE A 80 1.89 -5.87 17.73
C ILE A 80 1.78 -4.47 17.10
N ALA A 81 2.52 -3.49 17.61
CA ALA A 81 2.56 -2.14 17.07
C ALA A 81 3.06 -2.13 15.61
N ALA A 82 4.13 -2.88 15.31
CA ALA A 82 4.67 -3.01 13.96
C ALA A 82 3.67 -3.66 12.99
N LEU A 83 2.96 -4.70 13.43
CA LEU A 83 1.93 -5.37 12.63
C LEU A 83 0.76 -4.43 12.32
N ALA A 84 0.27 -3.68 13.30
CA ALA A 84 -0.79 -2.71 13.09
C ALA A 84 -0.37 -1.59 12.13
N TYR A 85 0.86 -1.11 12.27
CA TYR A 85 1.44 -0.13 11.36
C TYR A 85 1.53 -0.66 9.93
N ALA A 86 2.08 -1.88 9.75
CA ALA A 86 2.16 -2.54 8.45
C ALA A 86 0.78 -2.75 7.83
N PHE A 87 -0.22 -3.15 8.62
CA PHE A 87 -1.59 -3.30 8.17
C PHE A 87 -2.19 -1.97 7.68
N GLY A 88 -2.02 -0.89 8.43
CA GLY A 88 -2.44 0.44 8.02
C GLY A 88 -1.80 0.88 6.70
N LEU A 89 -0.50 0.63 6.52
CA LEU A 89 0.21 0.88 5.26
C LEU A 89 -0.39 0.08 4.09
N VAL A 90 -0.63 -1.21 4.29
CA VAL A 90 -1.23 -2.07 3.25
C VAL A 90 -2.60 -1.54 2.82
N LEU A 91 -3.46 -1.15 3.77
CA LEU A 91 -4.77 -0.59 3.47
C LEU A 91 -4.68 0.67 2.60
N VAL A 92 -3.77 1.58 2.95
CA VAL A 92 -3.56 2.81 2.18
C VAL A 92 -2.97 2.51 0.82
N LEU A 93 -1.97 1.63 0.72
CA LEU A 93 -1.28 1.32 -0.54
C LEU A 93 -2.18 0.58 -1.55
N ARG A 94 -3.07 -0.28 -1.08
CA ARG A 94 -4.00 -1.03 -1.97
C ARG A 94 -4.86 -0.14 -2.86
N GLN A 95 -5.14 1.09 -2.45
CA GLN A 95 -5.97 2.03 -3.20
C GLN A 95 -5.29 2.60 -4.45
N PHE A 96 -3.98 2.43 -4.58
CA PHE A 96 -3.22 2.92 -5.74
C PHE A 96 -3.15 1.92 -6.89
N GLY A 97 -3.46 0.66 -6.64
CA GLY A 97 -3.48 -0.36 -7.66
C GLY A 97 -4.49 0.00 -8.75
N GLY A 98 -4.07 -0.07 -10.03
CA GLY A 98 -4.96 0.23 -11.13
C GLY A 98 -4.26 0.68 -12.40
N LEU A 99 -5.07 1.10 -13.37
CA LEU A 99 -4.61 1.60 -14.67
C LEU A 99 -4.50 3.12 -14.64
N TYR A 100 -3.40 3.62 -15.16
CA TYR A 100 -3.12 5.03 -15.38
C TYR A 100 -2.87 5.29 -16.87
N PRO A 101 -2.79 6.54 -17.35
CA PRO A 101 -2.63 6.82 -18.78
C PRO A 101 -1.45 6.13 -19.45
N GLU A 102 -0.28 6.09 -18.81
CA GLU A 102 0.98 5.60 -19.39
C GLU A 102 1.54 4.33 -18.73
N PHE A 103 0.97 3.93 -17.60
CA PHE A 103 1.45 2.81 -16.80
C PHE A 103 0.30 2.21 -15.99
N PHE A 104 0.55 1.06 -15.40
CA PHE A 104 -0.30 0.53 -14.34
C PHE A 104 0.49 0.40 -13.05
N VAL A 105 -0.24 0.44 -11.94
CA VAL A 105 0.32 0.29 -10.59
C VAL A 105 -0.25 -0.97 -9.98
N THR A 106 0.63 -1.77 -9.42
CA THR A 106 0.24 -2.95 -8.64
C THR A 106 0.85 -2.89 -7.26
N THR A 107 0.18 -3.48 -6.30
CA THR A 107 0.77 -3.75 -5.00
C THR A 107 1.61 -5.01 -5.09
N GLY A 108 2.82 -4.99 -4.56
CA GLY A 108 3.65 -6.18 -4.45
C GLY A 108 2.95 -7.29 -3.64
N ARG A 109 3.50 -8.50 -3.68
CA ARG A 109 2.91 -9.69 -3.02
C ARG A 109 2.66 -9.48 -1.51
N SER A 110 3.48 -8.69 -0.86
CA SER A 110 3.30 -8.29 0.55
C SER A 110 2.25 -7.21 0.77
N GLY A 111 1.79 -6.52 -0.30
CA GLY A 111 0.96 -5.33 -0.19
C GLY A 111 1.69 -4.06 0.29
N LEU A 112 2.93 -4.18 0.74
CA LEU A 112 3.74 -3.08 1.30
C LEU A 112 4.55 -2.29 0.27
N ALA A 113 4.56 -2.73 -0.98
CA ALA A 113 5.30 -2.07 -2.05
C ALA A 113 4.38 -1.75 -3.23
N LEU A 114 4.50 -0.54 -3.77
CA LEU A 114 3.88 -0.14 -5.03
C LEU A 114 4.88 -0.35 -6.15
N ARG A 115 4.40 -0.98 -7.21
CA ARG A 115 5.17 -1.18 -8.43
C ARG A 115 4.49 -0.46 -9.59
N LYS A 116 5.20 0.48 -10.17
CA LYS A 116 4.81 1.17 -11.39
C LYS A 116 5.40 0.40 -12.59
N THR A 117 4.55 0.01 -13.52
CA THR A 117 4.97 -0.72 -14.73
C THR A 117 4.39 -0.01 -15.96
N ALA A 118 5.26 0.43 -16.87
CA ALA A 118 4.84 1.03 -18.12
C ALA A 118 4.24 -0.05 -19.06
N TYR A 119 3.23 0.29 -19.82
CA TYR A 119 2.57 -0.66 -20.75
C TYR A 119 3.53 -1.26 -21.80
N ARG A 120 4.51 -0.49 -22.26
CA ARG A 120 5.55 -0.94 -23.19
C ARG A 120 6.44 -2.07 -22.65
N ASN A 121 6.43 -2.28 -21.34
CA ASN A 121 7.23 -3.33 -20.69
C ASN A 121 6.45 -4.63 -20.49
N VAL A 122 5.22 -4.70 -20.98
CA VAL A 122 4.37 -5.89 -20.90
C VAL A 122 4.61 -6.77 -22.10
N ILE A 123 4.95 -8.03 -21.87
CA ILE A 123 5.12 -9.05 -22.92
C ILE A 123 3.83 -9.85 -23.09
N LYS A 124 3.22 -10.27 -21.98
CA LYS A 124 2.08 -11.17 -21.97
C LYS A 124 1.09 -10.83 -20.88
N ILE A 125 -0.19 -10.97 -21.19
CA ILE A 125 -1.29 -10.87 -20.23
C ILE A 125 -2.05 -12.17 -20.27
N GLU A 126 -2.20 -12.81 -19.13
CA GLU A 126 -3.02 -14.00 -18.94
C GLU A 126 -4.15 -13.71 -17.97
N GLU A 127 -5.37 -14.01 -18.33
CA GLU A 127 -6.49 -13.97 -17.40
C GLU A 127 -6.54 -15.28 -16.62
N VAL A 128 -6.24 -15.22 -15.33
CA VAL A 128 -6.19 -16.40 -14.44
C VAL A 128 -7.58 -16.77 -13.95
N ARG A 129 -8.39 -15.76 -13.64
CA ARG A 129 -9.73 -15.97 -13.07
C ARG A 129 -10.60 -14.74 -13.30
N ARG A 130 -11.88 -14.99 -13.56
CA ARG A 130 -12.93 -13.95 -13.60
C ARG A 130 -14.02 -14.32 -12.59
N ALA A 131 -14.26 -13.47 -11.62
CA ALA A 131 -15.27 -13.70 -10.60
C ALA A 131 -15.79 -12.36 -10.05
N HIS A 132 -17.09 -12.31 -9.73
CA HIS A 132 -17.73 -11.16 -9.08
C HIS A 132 -17.52 -9.81 -9.78
N GLY A 133 -17.42 -9.80 -11.11
CA GLY A 133 -17.19 -8.57 -11.89
C GLY A 133 -15.74 -8.11 -11.91
N GLU A 134 -14.81 -8.88 -11.35
CA GLU A 134 -13.37 -8.63 -11.36
C GLU A 134 -12.63 -9.69 -12.18
N ALA A 135 -11.60 -9.26 -12.89
CA ALA A 135 -10.65 -10.12 -13.59
C ALA A 135 -9.31 -10.10 -12.87
N HIS A 136 -8.82 -11.27 -12.52
CA HIS A 136 -7.47 -11.45 -11.98
C HIS A 136 -6.53 -11.78 -13.13
N LEU A 137 -5.61 -10.87 -13.38
CA LEU A 137 -4.67 -10.93 -14.50
C LEU A 137 -3.28 -11.24 -13.98
N ARG A 138 -2.55 -12.01 -14.75
CA ARG A 138 -1.13 -12.26 -14.58
C ARG A 138 -0.39 -11.59 -15.72
N ILE A 139 0.42 -10.61 -15.40
CA ILE A 139 1.13 -9.81 -16.40
C ILE A 139 2.61 -10.15 -16.36
N GLU A 140 3.14 -10.62 -17.47
CA GLU A 140 4.56 -10.87 -17.65
C GLU A 140 5.23 -9.64 -18.27
N THR A 141 6.35 -9.22 -17.69
CA THR A 141 7.11 -8.05 -18.14
C THR A 141 8.42 -8.46 -18.76
N ASN A 142 8.99 -7.59 -19.60
CA ASN A 142 10.29 -7.77 -20.25
C ASN A 142 11.47 -7.93 -19.26
N TYR A 143 11.24 -7.72 -17.99
CA TYR A 143 12.21 -7.97 -16.92
C TYR A 143 12.08 -9.38 -16.30
N GLY A 144 11.30 -10.26 -16.90
CA GLY A 144 11.02 -11.62 -16.38
C GLY A 144 10.16 -11.62 -15.11
N LEU A 145 9.50 -10.52 -14.79
CA LEU A 145 8.70 -10.39 -13.59
C LEU A 145 7.23 -10.64 -13.91
N ILE A 146 6.64 -11.48 -13.08
CA ILE A 146 5.21 -11.77 -13.14
C ILE A 146 4.52 -10.92 -12.09
N VAL A 147 3.60 -10.07 -12.54
CA VAL A 147 2.90 -9.10 -11.72
C VAL A 147 1.41 -9.42 -11.70
N PRO A 148 0.80 -9.70 -10.54
CA PRO A 148 -0.63 -9.87 -10.45
C PRO A 148 -1.33 -8.51 -10.50
N LEU A 149 -2.41 -8.43 -11.28
CA LEU A 149 -3.27 -7.25 -11.36
C LEU A 149 -4.73 -7.66 -11.30
N THR A 150 -5.49 -7.08 -10.40
CA THR A 150 -6.94 -7.26 -10.34
C THR A 150 -7.62 -6.01 -10.88
N LEU A 151 -8.55 -6.17 -11.80
CA LEU A 151 -9.30 -5.08 -12.40
C LEU A 151 -10.78 -5.42 -12.51
N PRO A 152 -11.68 -4.43 -12.39
CA PRO A 152 -13.06 -4.61 -12.81
C PRO A 152 -13.10 -5.04 -14.29
N THR A 153 -13.90 -6.06 -14.59
CA THR A 153 -13.94 -6.74 -15.92
C THR A 153 -14.14 -5.75 -17.07
N ARG A 154 -14.92 -4.68 -16.84
CA ARG A 154 -15.19 -3.63 -17.86
C ARG A 154 -13.94 -2.88 -18.33
N TYR A 155 -12.84 -2.90 -17.59
CA TYR A 155 -11.59 -2.21 -17.95
C TYR A 155 -10.51 -3.11 -18.52
N VAL A 156 -10.76 -4.41 -18.61
CA VAL A 156 -9.83 -5.37 -19.20
C VAL A 156 -9.55 -5.06 -20.69
N PRO A 157 -10.55 -4.73 -21.53
CA PRO A 157 -10.30 -4.32 -22.91
C PRO A 157 -9.36 -3.12 -23.03
N SER A 158 -9.55 -2.11 -22.18
CA SER A 158 -8.70 -0.91 -22.16
C SER A 158 -7.24 -1.21 -21.81
N LEU A 159 -6.98 -2.25 -21.03
CA LEU A 159 -5.62 -2.71 -20.75
C LEU A 159 -5.00 -3.33 -22.02
N TYR A 160 -5.72 -4.22 -22.71
CA TYR A 160 -5.22 -4.85 -23.93
C TYR A 160 -4.95 -3.85 -25.05
N GLU A 161 -5.78 -2.82 -25.20
CA GLU A 161 -5.58 -1.75 -26.18
C GLU A 161 -4.29 -0.97 -25.96
N ARG A 162 -3.88 -0.81 -24.68
CA ARG A 162 -2.68 -0.06 -24.30
C ARG A 162 -1.41 -0.87 -24.35
N VAL A 163 -1.53 -2.18 -24.22
CA VAL A 163 -0.43 -3.14 -24.32
C VAL A 163 -0.31 -3.64 -25.75
N LYS A 164 -0.50 -2.79 -26.76
CA LYS A 164 -0.23 -3.22 -28.14
C LYS A 164 1.23 -3.67 -28.26
N PRO A 165 1.49 -4.85 -28.85
CA PRO A 165 2.84 -5.24 -29.16
C PRO A 165 3.47 -4.17 -30.06
N PRO A 166 4.77 -3.87 -29.94
CA PRO A 166 5.44 -3.04 -30.91
C PRO A 166 5.28 -3.71 -32.28
N LEU A 167 4.76 -2.95 -33.25
CA LEU A 167 4.76 -3.32 -34.70
C LEU A 167 6.17 -3.58 -35.16
#